data_4216d33bc361403a33c73838314a9b93
#
_entry.id   4216d33bc361403a33c73838314a9b93
#
_cell.length_a   1.000
_cell.length_b   1.000
_cell.length_c   1.000
_cell.angle_alpha   90.00
_cell.angle_beta   90.00
_cell.angle_gamma   90.00
#
_symmetry.space_group_name_H-M   'P 1'
#
loop_
_entity.id
_entity.type
_entity.pdbx_description
1 polymer ?
#
loop_
_entity_poly.entity_id
_entity_poly.type
_entity_poly.pdbx_seq_one_letter_code
_entity_poly.pdbx_strand_id
1 'polypeptide(L)'
;MAKAKFERTKPHVNVGTIGHVDHGKTTLTAAITKVLATRGGAEFMAFDQIDNAPEERERGITIATAHVEYETDNRHYAHVDCPGHADYVKNMITGAAQMDGAILVVSAADGPMPQTREHILLARQVGVPAMVVFLNKADMVDDEELMELVDMEIRELLSSYDFPGDDIPIIPGSALKALECGCGKDGCEACEPVLELMRQVDAYIPEPERAIDRPFLMPVEDVFSISGRGTVATGRVERGIIKVGEDVEIVGMKETSKSVVTGVEMFRKLLDQGQAGDNCGILLRGVKREEIERGQVLAKPGSINPHTKFKAEAYILTKEEGGRHTPFFKGYRPQFYFRTTDVTGIVELPEGTEMVMPGDNIGVTVELITPIAMDKELRFAIREGGRTVGAGVVSDIIE
;
A
#
# COMPACT_ATOMS: atom_id res chain seq x y z
N MET A 1 7.92 10.68 30.16
CA MET A 1 6.74 9.85 30.45
C MET A 1 6.97 8.48 29.84
N ALA A 2 6.57 7.38 30.52
CA ALA A 2 6.61 6.06 29.92
C ALA A 2 5.59 6.00 28.75
N LYS A 3 6.00 5.40 27.61
CA LYS A 3 5.07 5.19 26.50
C LYS A 3 3.98 4.20 26.92
N ALA A 4 2.75 4.42 26.44
CA ALA A 4 1.66 3.46 26.64
C ALA A 4 1.98 2.14 25.94
N LYS A 5 1.45 1.04 26.49
CA LYS A 5 1.53 -0.28 25.86
C LYS A 5 0.34 -0.48 24.96
N PHE A 6 0.54 -1.05 23.77
CA PHE A 6 -0.53 -1.42 22.87
C PHE A 6 -1.18 -2.72 23.33
N GLU A 7 -2.51 -2.74 23.45
CA GLU A 7 -3.28 -3.93 23.78
C GLU A 7 -4.11 -4.35 22.57
N ARG A 8 -3.98 -5.62 22.17
CA ARG A 8 -4.74 -6.21 21.05
C ARG A 8 -6.11 -6.66 21.52
N THR A 9 -7.07 -5.78 21.46
CA THR A 9 -8.46 -6.07 21.89
C THR A 9 -9.39 -6.42 20.74
N LYS A 10 -9.02 -6.04 19.51
CA LYS A 10 -9.81 -6.21 18.27
C LYS A 10 -8.94 -6.79 17.15
N PRO A 11 -9.53 -7.45 16.13
CA PRO A 11 -8.83 -7.80 14.91
C PRO A 11 -8.20 -6.56 14.27
N HIS A 12 -6.95 -6.70 13.81
CA HIS A 12 -6.20 -5.62 13.17
C HIS A 12 -6.25 -5.77 11.66
N VAL A 13 -6.66 -4.69 10.95
CA VAL A 13 -6.80 -4.65 9.50
C VAL A 13 -6.09 -3.41 8.96
N ASN A 14 -5.29 -3.58 7.92
CA ASN A 14 -4.65 -2.47 7.22
C ASN A 14 -5.53 -2.06 6.03
N VAL A 15 -6.01 -0.83 6.02
CA VAL A 15 -6.73 -0.26 4.90
C VAL A 15 -5.99 0.95 4.37
N GLY A 16 -6.34 1.43 3.20
CA GLY A 16 -5.79 2.68 2.73
C GLY A 16 -6.62 3.31 1.63
N THR A 17 -6.45 4.63 1.47
CA THR A 17 -7.08 5.41 0.41
C THR A 17 -6.25 5.41 -0.85
N ILE A 18 -6.88 5.08 -1.97
CA ILE A 18 -6.31 5.13 -3.32
C ILE A 18 -7.25 5.91 -4.24
N GLY A 19 -6.76 6.37 -5.39
CA GLY A 19 -7.54 7.12 -6.37
C GLY A 19 -6.79 8.33 -6.92
N HIS A 20 -7.42 9.06 -7.81
CA HIS A 20 -6.82 10.18 -8.53
C HIS A 20 -6.42 11.33 -7.58
N VAL A 21 -5.47 12.18 -8.02
CA VAL A 21 -5.15 13.44 -7.36
C VAL A 21 -6.43 14.32 -7.29
N ASP A 22 -6.57 15.12 -6.23
CA ASP A 22 -7.71 16.01 -5.99
C ASP A 22 -9.10 15.34 -5.83
N HIS A 23 -9.20 14.01 -5.82
CA HIS A 23 -10.45 13.31 -5.49
C HIS A 23 -10.78 13.32 -3.99
N GLY A 24 -9.88 13.83 -3.14
CA GLY A 24 -10.13 14.07 -1.71
C GLY A 24 -9.78 12.90 -0.79
N LYS A 25 -8.77 12.09 -1.12
CA LYS A 25 -8.29 10.99 -0.28
C LYS A 25 -7.91 11.43 1.12
N THR A 26 -6.98 12.38 1.23
CA THR A 26 -6.49 12.90 2.51
C THR A 26 -7.60 13.62 3.29
N THR A 27 -8.51 14.31 2.57
CA THR A 27 -9.71 14.92 3.20
C THR A 27 -10.62 13.85 3.81
N LEU A 28 -10.82 12.72 3.10
CA LEU A 28 -11.59 11.59 3.61
C LEU A 28 -10.92 10.95 4.83
N THR A 29 -9.61 10.75 4.78
CA THR A 29 -8.82 10.22 5.91
C THR A 29 -8.97 11.12 7.14
N ALA A 30 -8.86 12.44 6.98
CA ALA A 30 -9.10 13.40 8.06
C ALA A 30 -10.56 13.36 8.58
N ALA A 31 -11.54 13.23 7.67
CA ALA A 31 -12.95 13.13 8.04
C ALA A 31 -13.25 11.87 8.84
N ILE A 32 -12.70 10.71 8.44
CA ILE A 32 -12.82 9.44 9.18
C ILE A 32 -12.30 9.61 10.61
N THR A 33 -11.07 10.14 10.77
CA THR A 33 -10.50 10.34 12.11
C THR A 33 -11.32 11.30 12.95
N LYS A 34 -11.86 12.38 12.37
CA LYS A 34 -12.69 13.36 13.10
C LYS A 34 -14.02 12.76 13.55
N VAL A 35 -14.73 12.08 12.65
CA VAL A 35 -16.02 11.44 12.93
C VAL A 35 -15.87 10.35 13.98
N LEU A 36 -14.84 9.49 13.87
CA LEU A 36 -14.59 8.43 14.84
C LEU A 36 -14.05 8.95 16.17
N ALA A 37 -13.29 10.06 16.19
CA ALA A 37 -12.82 10.66 17.43
C ALA A 37 -13.98 11.08 18.36
N THR A 38 -15.09 11.55 17.82
CA THR A 38 -16.28 11.90 18.63
C THR A 38 -16.97 10.69 19.23
N ARG A 39 -16.67 9.49 18.72
CA ARG A 39 -17.14 8.20 19.24
C ARG A 39 -16.11 7.49 20.11
N GLY A 40 -14.93 8.11 20.32
CA GLY A 40 -13.83 7.51 21.10
C GLY A 40 -12.99 6.47 20.35
N GLY A 41 -13.22 6.33 19.03
CA GLY A 41 -12.51 5.35 18.19
C GLY A 41 -11.27 5.88 17.49
N ALA A 42 -10.90 7.15 17.68
CA ALA A 42 -9.71 7.73 17.03
C ALA A 42 -9.16 8.93 17.81
N GLU A 43 -7.91 9.30 17.51
CA GLU A 43 -7.39 10.65 17.74
C GLU A 43 -7.56 11.43 16.42
N PHE A 44 -8.20 12.60 16.49
CA PHE A 44 -8.40 13.42 15.29
C PHE A 44 -7.05 13.88 14.71
N MET A 45 -6.83 13.60 13.43
CA MET A 45 -5.71 14.12 12.65
C MET A 45 -6.21 15.08 11.58
N ALA A 46 -5.77 16.34 11.68
CA ALA A 46 -6.11 17.35 10.68
C ALA A 46 -5.35 17.11 9.37
N PHE A 47 -5.87 17.64 8.26
CA PHE A 47 -5.28 17.49 6.93
C PHE A 47 -3.77 17.83 6.91
N ASP A 48 -3.38 18.93 7.51
CA ASP A 48 -1.98 19.41 7.59
C ASP A 48 -1.09 18.61 8.56
N GLN A 49 -1.67 17.70 9.32
CA GLN A 49 -0.95 16.74 10.16
C GLN A 49 -0.72 15.42 9.41
N ILE A 50 -1.59 15.07 8.46
CA ILE A 50 -1.46 13.94 7.56
C ILE A 50 -0.42 14.30 6.49
N ASP A 51 -0.65 15.35 5.70
CA ASP A 51 0.29 15.92 4.74
C ASP A 51 1.20 16.92 5.45
N ASN A 52 2.24 16.42 6.13
CA ASN A 52 3.02 17.26 7.03
C ASN A 52 4.33 17.78 6.44
N ALA A 53 4.82 17.23 5.33
CA ALA A 53 6.03 17.68 4.69
C ALA A 53 5.87 19.10 4.09
N PRO A 54 6.90 19.97 4.15
CA PRO A 54 6.82 21.32 3.59
C PRO A 54 6.39 21.35 2.13
N GLU A 55 6.88 20.40 1.32
CA GLU A 55 6.55 20.29 -0.10
C GLU A 55 5.10 19.84 -0.33
N GLU A 56 4.53 18.99 0.53
CA GLU A 56 3.14 18.57 0.49
C GLU A 56 2.21 19.75 0.74
N ARG A 57 2.53 20.56 1.75
CA ARG A 57 1.74 21.76 2.10
C ARG A 57 1.82 22.83 1.02
N GLU A 58 2.99 23.02 0.41
CA GLU A 58 3.19 24.02 -0.64
C GLU A 58 2.43 23.65 -1.91
N ARG A 59 2.44 22.37 -2.28
CA ARG A 59 1.80 21.86 -3.50
C ARG A 59 0.35 21.44 -3.31
N GLY A 60 -0.11 21.22 -2.08
CA GLY A 60 -1.45 20.71 -1.75
C GLY A 60 -1.69 19.28 -2.21
N ILE A 61 -0.61 18.47 -2.34
CA ILE A 61 -0.69 17.06 -2.78
C ILE A 61 0.11 16.17 -1.84
N THR A 62 -0.40 14.96 -1.58
CA THR A 62 0.31 13.93 -0.82
C THR A 62 1.47 13.39 -1.64
N ILE A 63 2.67 13.36 -1.07
CA ILE A 63 3.91 12.85 -1.66
C ILE A 63 4.31 11.53 -1.03
N ALA A 64 4.38 11.50 0.30
CA ALA A 64 4.71 10.31 1.07
C ALA A 64 3.44 9.62 1.59
N THR A 65 3.52 8.32 1.87
CA THR A 65 2.44 7.62 2.56
C THR A 65 2.36 8.10 4.01
N ALA A 66 1.15 8.43 4.47
CA ALA A 66 0.89 8.74 5.86
C ALA A 66 0.13 7.59 6.53
N HIS A 67 0.46 7.32 7.79
CA HIS A 67 -0.19 6.26 8.57
C HIS A 67 -1.02 6.85 9.69
N VAL A 68 -2.29 6.47 9.75
CA VAL A 68 -3.27 6.92 10.72
C VAL A 68 -3.88 5.72 11.44
N GLU A 69 -4.14 5.83 12.74
CA GLU A 69 -4.75 4.79 13.56
C GLU A 69 -6.18 5.19 13.93
N TYR A 70 -7.12 4.27 13.79
CA TYR A 70 -8.47 4.40 14.32
C TYR A 70 -9.14 3.03 14.54
N GLU A 71 -10.27 3.02 15.22
CA GLU A 71 -11.05 1.80 15.45
C GLU A 71 -12.55 2.03 15.31
N THR A 72 -13.24 0.98 14.89
CA THR A 72 -14.68 0.82 14.99
C THR A 72 -15.03 -0.05 16.20
N ASP A 73 -16.30 -0.34 16.41
CA ASP A 73 -16.70 -1.29 17.44
C ASP A 73 -16.13 -2.70 17.20
N ASN A 74 -15.90 -3.05 15.92
CA ASN A 74 -15.53 -4.41 15.50
C ASN A 74 -14.02 -4.58 15.29
N ARG A 75 -13.31 -3.56 14.79
CA ARG A 75 -11.94 -3.69 14.28
C ARG A 75 -11.07 -2.51 14.64
N HIS A 76 -9.76 -2.79 14.72
CA HIS A 76 -8.71 -1.80 14.81
C HIS A 76 -8.06 -1.64 13.43
N TYR A 77 -7.89 -0.40 12.97
CA TYR A 77 -7.38 -0.08 11.64
C TYR A 77 -6.06 0.68 11.69
N ALA A 78 -5.09 0.22 10.88
CA ALA A 78 -4.02 1.06 10.38
C ALA A 78 -4.43 1.56 8.99
N HIS A 79 -4.51 2.85 8.80
CA HIS A 79 -4.90 3.46 7.53
C HIS A 79 -3.69 4.11 6.86
N VAL A 80 -3.45 3.74 5.62
CA VAL A 80 -2.38 4.28 4.77
C VAL A 80 -2.98 5.27 3.79
N ASP A 81 -2.72 6.55 3.95
CA ASP A 81 -3.08 7.56 2.96
C ASP A 81 -2.05 7.57 1.84
N CYS A 82 -2.46 7.23 0.61
CA CYS A 82 -1.58 7.08 -0.54
C CYS A 82 -1.58 8.34 -1.42
N PRO A 83 -0.40 8.71 -1.99
CA PRO A 83 -0.35 9.78 -2.96
C PRO A 83 -1.19 9.45 -4.20
N GLY A 84 -1.81 10.49 -4.79
CA GLY A 84 -2.63 10.36 -6.01
C GLY A 84 -1.90 10.74 -7.29
N HIS A 85 -0.78 11.47 -7.20
CA HIS A 85 -0.07 11.99 -8.36
C HIS A 85 0.83 10.94 -9.00
N ALA A 86 0.89 10.91 -10.35
CA ALA A 86 1.65 9.95 -11.14
C ALA A 86 3.15 9.90 -10.80
N ASP A 87 3.75 11.02 -10.41
CA ASP A 87 5.17 11.08 -10.04
C ASP A 87 5.50 10.30 -8.77
N TYR A 88 4.48 10.04 -7.91
CA TYR A 88 4.65 9.37 -6.61
C TYR A 88 4.09 7.94 -6.58
N VAL A 89 3.83 7.35 -7.74
CA VAL A 89 3.30 5.97 -7.85
C VAL A 89 4.15 4.95 -7.10
N LYS A 90 5.47 5.15 -7.01
CA LYS A 90 6.35 4.32 -6.18
C LYS A 90 5.89 4.25 -4.70
N ASN A 91 5.52 5.40 -4.13
CA ASN A 91 5.02 5.45 -2.76
C ASN A 91 3.61 4.85 -2.67
N MET A 92 2.77 5.06 -3.70
CA MET A 92 1.47 4.40 -3.81
C MET A 92 1.59 2.87 -3.83
N ILE A 93 2.49 2.30 -4.64
CA ILE A 93 2.72 0.84 -4.69
C ILE A 93 3.16 0.32 -3.32
N THR A 94 4.09 1.03 -2.66
CA THR A 94 4.56 0.67 -1.31
C THR A 94 3.42 0.69 -0.29
N GLY A 95 2.57 1.71 -0.33
CA GLY A 95 1.40 1.80 0.54
C GLY A 95 0.38 0.70 0.24
N ALA A 96 0.05 0.49 -1.03
CA ALA A 96 -0.91 -0.53 -1.45
C ALA A 96 -0.47 -1.95 -1.08
N ALA A 97 0.83 -2.26 -1.14
CA ALA A 97 1.36 -3.56 -0.73
C ALA A 97 1.16 -3.87 0.78
N GLN A 98 0.85 -2.86 1.57
CA GLN A 98 0.58 -3.01 3.01
C GLN A 98 -0.90 -3.25 3.32
N MET A 99 -1.81 -3.05 2.35
CA MET A 99 -3.25 -3.07 2.58
C MET A 99 -3.83 -4.48 2.59
N ASP A 100 -4.74 -4.72 3.51
CA ASP A 100 -5.64 -5.87 3.53
C ASP A 100 -6.96 -5.57 2.80
N GLY A 101 -7.21 -4.30 2.53
CA GLY A 101 -8.32 -3.79 1.73
C GLY A 101 -8.11 -2.32 1.37
N ALA A 102 -8.71 -1.85 0.30
CA ALA A 102 -8.58 -0.48 -0.16
C ALA A 102 -9.92 0.29 -0.12
N ILE A 103 -9.84 1.59 0.08
CA ILE A 103 -10.91 2.55 -0.12
C ILE A 103 -10.57 3.33 -1.39
N LEU A 104 -11.28 3.06 -2.47
CA LEU A 104 -11.14 3.80 -3.72
C LEU A 104 -11.95 5.08 -3.64
N VAL A 105 -11.28 6.22 -3.73
CA VAL A 105 -11.92 7.54 -3.69
C VAL A 105 -12.05 8.08 -5.10
N VAL A 106 -13.29 8.28 -5.55
CA VAL A 106 -13.61 8.83 -6.88
C VAL A 106 -14.46 10.08 -6.67
N SER A 107 -14.17 11.16 -7.39
CA SER A 107 -15.01 12.34 -7.40
C SER A 107 -16.28 12.08 -8.24
N ALA A 108 -17.45 12.32 -7.68
CA ALA A 108 -18.73 12.21 -8.38
C ALA A 108 -18.84 13.19 -9.56
N ALA A 109 -18.19 14.34 -9.46
CA ALA A 109 -18.21 15.35 -10.51
C ALA A 109 -17.28 15.03 -11.69
N ASP A 110 -16.17 14.32 -11.44
CA ASP A 110 -15.12 14.06 -12.43
C ASP A 110 -15.15 12.63 -12.98
N GLY A 111 -15.75 11.68 -12.24
CA GLY A 111 -15.72 10.25 -12.54
C GLY A 111 -14.34 9.60 -12.43
N PRO A 112 -14.17 8.38 -12.95
CA PRO A 112 -12.88 7.69 -12.96
C PRO A 112 -11.86 8.38 -13.87
N MET A 113 -10.74 8.80 -13.33
CA MET A 113 -9.65 9.52 -14.00
C MET A 113 -8.45 8.58 -14.28
N PRO A 114 -7.43 8.97 -15.07
CA PRO A 114 -6.33 8.09 -15.43
C PRO A 114 -5.62 7.42 -14.25
N GLN A 115 -5.32 8.16 -13.15
CA GLN A 115 -4.69 7.55 -11.98
C GLN A 115 -5.65 6.64 -11.22
N THR A 116 -6.97 6.82 -11.33
CA THR A 116 -7.94 5.87 -10.76
C THR A 116 -7.73 4.48 -11.36
N ARG A 117 -7.61 4.40 -12.69
CA ARG A 117 -7.34 3.16 -13.43
C ARG A 117 -6.00 2.55 -13.03
N GLU A 118 -4.94 3.36 -13.00
CA GLU A 118 -3.60 2.90 -12.59
C GLU A 118 -3.58 2.37 -11.15
N HIS A 119 -4.27 3.04 -10.23
CA HIS A 119 -4.33 2.62 -8.82
C HIS A 119 -5.09 1.31 -8.61
N ILE A 120 -6.20 1.10 -9.34
CA ILE A 120 -6.94 -0.18 -9.31
C ILE A 120 -6.06 -1.31 -9.83
N LEU A 121 -5.41 -1.10 -10.97
CA LEU A 121 -4.48 -2.06 -11.56
C LEU A 121 -3.36 -2.42 -10.57
N LEU A 122 -2.70 -1.42 -10.00
CA LEU A 122 -1.60 -1.62 -9.06
C LEU A 122 -2.07 -2.31 -7.77
N ALA A 123 -3.22 -1.95 -7.23
CA ALA A 123 -3.82 -2.62 -6.08
C ALA A 123 -4.04 -4.11 -6.37
N ARG A 124 -4.56 -4.44 -7.57
CA ARG A 124 -4.72 -5.83 -8.01
C ARG A 124 -3.39 -6.58 -8.09
N GLN A 125 -2.35 -5.94 -8.65
CA GLN A 125 -1.03 -6.55 -8.82
C GLN A 125 -0.31 -6.81 -7.49
N VAL A 126 -0.40 -5.88 -6.53
CA VAL A 126 0.20 -6.10 -5.19
C VAL A 126 -0.63 -7.03 -4.31
N GLY A 127 -1.81 -7.45 -4.78
CA GLY A 127 -2.63 -8.47 -4.14
C GLY A 127 -3.62 -7.93 -3.10
N VAL A 128 -4.07 -6.69 -3.22
CA VAL A 128 -5.19 -6.18 -2.39
C VAL A 128 -6.43 -7.04 -2.66
N PRO A 129 -6.99 -7.73 -1.65
CA PRO A 129 -8.03 -8.73 -1.89
C PRO A 129 -9.42 -8.15 -2.10
N ALA A 130 -9.72 -7.00 -1.50
CA ALA A 130 -11.04 -6.38 -1.53
C ALA A 130 -10.95 -4.85 -1.54
N MET A 131 -11.99 -4.21 -2.05
CA MET A 131 -12.07 -2.77 -2.21
C MET A 131 -13.48 -2.27 -1.93
N VAL A 132 -13.59 -1.10 -1.31
CA VAL A 132 -14.85 -0.35 -1.13
C VAL A 132 -14.69 1.00 -1.80
N VAL A 133 -15.72 1.54 -2.39
CA VAL A 133 -15.66 2.83 -3.10
C VAL A 133 -16.34 3.93 -2.28
N PHE A 134 -15.68 5.06 -2.14
CA PHE A 134 -16.29 6.31 -1.66
C PHE A 134 -16.43 7.28 -2.82
N LEU A 135 -17.68 7.51 -3.26
CA LEU A 135 -18.01 8.45 -4.31
C LEU A 135 -18.10 9.85 -3.70
N ASN A 136 -16.95 10.51 -3.66
CA ASN A 136 -16.74 11.78 -2.97
C ASN A 136 -17.26 12.96 -3.77
N LYS A 137 -17.44 14.13 -3.11
CA LYS A 137 -17.97 15.37 -3.70
C LYS A 137 -19.38 15.21 -4.28
N ALA A 138 -20.16 14.27 -3.74
CA ALA A 138 -21.54 14.05 -4.16
C ALA A 138 -22.43 15.31 -3.98
N ASP A 139 -22.04 16.21 -3.09
CA ASP A 139 -22.68 17.50 -2.87
C ASP A 139 -22.47 18.52 -4.00
N MET A 140 -21.63 18.22 -4.99
CA MET A 140 -21.40 19.06 -6.17
C MET A 140 -22.21 18.60 -7.38
N VAL A 141 -22.97 17.50 -7.26
CA VAL A 141 -23.74 16.90 -8.34
C VAL A 141 -25.20 16.84 -7.94
N ASP A 142 -26.02 17.64 -8.60
CA ASP A 142 -27.50 17.70 -8.37
C ASP A 142 -28.26 16.74 -9.32
N ASP A 143 -27.57 16.10 -10.26
CA ASP A 143 -28.13 15.24 -11.29
C ASP A 143 -28.00 13.77 -10.90
N GLU A 144 -29.13 13.12 -10.58
CA GLU A 144 -29.16 11.71 -10.20
C GLU A 144 -28.72 10.79 -11.36
N GLU A 145 -29.04 11.13 -12.62
CA GLU A 145 -28.65 10.33 -13.79
C GLU A 145 -27.13 10.34 -13.97
N LEU A 146 -26.48 11.47 -13.70
CA LEU A 146 -25.02 11.56 -13.72
C LEU A 146 -24.38 10.71 -12.62
N MET A 147 -24.96 10.70 -11.42
CA MET A 147 -24.48 9.87 -10.32
C MET A 147 -24.58 8.37 -10.65
N GLU A 148 -25.69 7.94 -11.26
CA GLU A 148 -25.87 6.55 -11.71
C GLU A 148 -24.88 6.19 -12.82
N LEU A 149 -24.62 7.10 -13.75
CA LEU A 149 -23.64 6.88 -14.83
C LEU A 149 -22.22 6.68 -14.27
N VAL A 150 -21.81 7.51 -13.32
CA VAL A 150 -20.49 7.38 -12.67
C VAL A 150 -20.40 6.09 -11.87
N ASP A 151 -21.45 5.69 -11.15
CA ASP A 151 -21.51 4.40 -10.44
C ASP A 151 -21.30 3.23 -11.43
N MET A 152 -22.02 3.21 -12.54
CA MET A 152 -21.86 2.17 -13.57
C MET A 152 -20.44 2.15 -14.17
N GLU A 153 -19.86 3.31 -14.47
CA GLU A 153 -18.50 3.39 -15.01
C GLU A 153 -17.47 2.83 -14.03
N ILE A 154 -17.64 3.11 -12.73
CA ILE A 154 -16.76 2.57 -11.67
C ILE A 154 -16.90 1.04 -11.62
N ARG A 155 -18.11 0.48 -11.66
CA ARG A 155 -18.34 -0.97 -11.63
C ARG A 155 -17.75 -1.68 -12.84
N GLU A 156 -17.93 -1.14 -14.03
CA GLU A 156 -17.31 -1.67 -15.25
C GLU A 156 -15.79 -1.63 -15.17
N LEU A 157 -15.24 -0.52 -14.68
CA LEU A 157 -13.81 -0.37 -14.51
C LEU A 157 -13.25 -1.39 -13.51
N LEU A 158 -13.87 -1.58 -12.35
CA LEU A 158 -13.45 -2.56 -11.35
C LEU A 158 -13.52 -3.99 -11.89
N SER A 159 -14.60 -4.31 -12.63
CA SER A 159 -14.78 -5.61 -13.27
C SER A 159 -13.70 -5.89 -14.31
N SER A 160 -13.26 -4.86 -15.06
CA SER A 160 -12.17 -5.00 -16.05
C SER A 160 -10.82 -5.34 -15.45
N TYR A 161 -10.62 -5.11 -14.14
CA TYR A 161 -9.42 -5.47 -13.39
C TYR A 161 -9.64 -6.65 -12.42
N ASP A 162 -10.61 -7.51 -12.71
CA ASP A 162 -10.94 -8.72 -11.93
C ASP A 162 -11.36 -8.46 -10.47
N PHE A 163 -11.90 -7.31 -10.17
CA PHE A 163 -12.65 -7.08 -8.93
C PHE A 163 -14.15 -7.34 -9.18
N PRO A 164 -14.91 -7.82 -8.18
CA PRO A 164 -16.35 -8.09 -8.35
C PRO A 164 -17.16 -6.78 -8.37
N GLY A 165 -17.05 -5.99 -9.47
CA GLY A 165 -17.57 -4.63 -9.57
C GLY A 165 -19.06 -4.50 -9.23
N ASP A 166 -19.88 -5.51 -9.57
CA ASP A 166 -21.32 -5.50 -9.26
C ASP A 166 -21.62 -5.59 -7.76
N ASP A 167 -20.76 -6.29 -6.99
CA ASP A 167 -20.96 -6.56 -5.58
C ASP A 167 -20.26 -5.54 -4.67
N ILE A 168 -19.38 -4.70 -5.22
CA ILE A 168 -18.58 -3.73 -4.44
C ILE A 168 -19.49 -2.62 -3.90
N PRO A 169 -19.44 -2.34 -2.57
CA PRO A 169 -20.15 -1.21 -2.00
C PRO A 169 -19.62 0.13 -2.53
N ILE A 170 -20.51 0.96 -3.06
CA ILE A 170 -20.22 2.33 -3.48
C ILE A 170 -21.05 3.27 -2.59
N ILE A 171 -20.39 4.12 -1.85
CA ILE A 171 -21.01 5.02 -0.88
C ILE A 171 -20.86 6.46 -1.37
N PRO A 172 -21.95 7.13 -1.78
CA PRO A 172 -21.93 8.54 -2.14
C PRO A 172 -21.84 9.42 -0.88
N GLY A 173 -21.03 10.49 -0.94
CA GLY A 173 -20.91 11.40 0.17
C GLY A 173 -19.98 12.58 -0.09
N SER A 174 -19.83 13.45 0.92
CA SER A 174 -18.88 14.56 0.89
C SER A 174 -17.95 14.48 2.10
N ALA A 175 -16.70 14.14 1.84
CA ALA A 175 -15.67 14.12 2.87
C ALA A 175 -15.46 15.49 3.51
N LEU A 176 -15.58 16.56 2.73
CA LEU A 176 -15.44 17.94 3.23
C LEU A 176 -16.57 18.30 4.19
N LYS A 177 -17.83 18.04 3.83
CA LYS A 177 -18.98 18.30 4.73
C LYS A 177 -18.89 17.48 6.02
N ALA A 178 -18.46 16.22 5.92
CA ALA A 178 -18.24 15.38 7.10
C ALA A 178 -17.11 15.92 7.98
N LEU A 179 -16.00 16.37 7.38
CA LEU A 179 -14.88 16.99 8.09
C LEU A 179 -15.28 18.31 8.76
N GLU A 180 -16.06 19.17 8.11
CA GLU A 180 -16.54 20.44 8.69
C GLU A 180 -17.50 20.18 9.84
N CYS A 181 -18.47 19.30 9.67
CA CYS A 181 -19.45 18.94 10.69
C CYS A 181 -18.79 18.21 11.88
N GLY A 182 -18.15 17.07 11.61
CA GLY A 182 -17.44 16.24 12.59
C GLY A 182 -18.24 15.84 13.84
N CYS A 183 -19.58 15.87 13.79
CA CYS A 183 -20.40 15.58 14.97
C CYS A 183 -20.48 14.07 15.32
N GLY A 184 -20.19 13.17 14.36
CA GLY A 184 -20.16 11.72 14.53
C GLY A 184 -21.50 11.07 14.94
N LYS A 185 -22.61 11.76 14.75
CA LYS A 185 -23.96 11.28 15.11
C LYS A 185 -24.55 10.46 13.96
N ASP A 186 -25.18 9.33 14.31
CA ASP A 186 -25.97 8.56 13.35
C ASP A 186 -27.12 9.39 12.81
N GLY A 187 -27.44 9.23 11.51
CA GLY A 187 -28.46 10.00 10.80
C GLY A 187 -28.11 11.46 10.54
N CYS A 188 -26.90 11.91 10.85
CA CYS A 188 -26.42 13.22 10.43
C CYS A 188 -26.09 13.21 8.95
N GLU A 189 -26.79 13.98 8.13
CA GLU A 189 -26.61 14.03 6.67
C GLU A 189 -25.14 14.18 6.24
N ALA A 190 -24.35 14.99 6.95
CA ALA A 190 -22.94 15.20 6.64
C ALA A 190 -22.03 14.05 7.09
N CYS A 191 -22.29 13.41 8.24
CA CYS A 191 -21.40 12.38 8.81
C CYS A 191 -21.81 10.95 8.45
N GLU A 192 -23.09 10.74 8.14
CA GLU A 192 -23.64 9.41 7.83
C GLU A 192 -22.91 8.67 6.68
N PRO A 193 -22.53 9.32 5.56
CA PRO A 193 -21.76 8.66 4.52
C PRO A 193 -20.42 8.10 4.99
N VAL A 194 -19.72 8.80 5.89
CA VAL A 194 -18.45 8.32 6.46
C VAL A 194 -18.70 7.17 7.44
N LEU A 195 -19.76 7.24 8.23
CA LEU A 195 -20.14 6.13 9.13
C LEU A 195 -20.57 4.90 8.33
N GLU A 196 -21.33 5.09 7.24
CA GLU A 196 -21.72 4.00 6.33
C GLU A 196 -20.50 3.39 5.65
N LEU A 197 -19.56 4.23 5.16
CA LEU A 197 -18.29 3.74 4.62
C LEU A 197 -17.59 2.80 5.62
N MET A 198 -17.50 3.20 6.89
CA MET A 198 -16.84 2.37 7.91
C MET A 198 -17.60 1.09 8.21
N ARG A 199 -18.93 1.11 8.18
CA ARG A 199 -19.76 -0.11 8.29
C ARG A 199 -19.52 -1.06 7.11
N GLN A 200 -19.41 -0.52 5.90
CA GLN A 200 -19.12 -1.33 4.71
C GLN A 200 -17.67 -1.85 4.71
N VAL A 201 -16.71 -1.07 5.17
CA VAL A 201 -15.32 -1.53 5.37
C VAL A 201 -15.26 -2.67 6.38
N ASP A 202 -15.98 -2.57 7.51
CA ASP A 202 -16.08 -3.64 8.50
C ASP A 202 -16.72 -4.93 7.93
N ALA A 203 -17.74 -4.79 7.08
CA ALA A 203 -18.51 -5.90 6.56
C ALA A 203 -17.89 -6.55 5.32
N TYR A 204 -17.38 -5.76 4.39
CA TYR A 204 -16.98 -6.22 3.07
C TYR A 204 -15.49 -6.60 2.97
N ILE A 205 -14.60 -5.87 3.66
CA ILE A 205 -13.17 -6.22 3.66
C ILE A 205 -12.96 -7.46 4.53
N PRO A 206 -12.41 -8.57 3.99
CA PRO A 206 -12.22 -9.79 4.75
C PRO A 206 -11.20 -9.59 5.87
N GLU A 207 -11.38 -10.33 6.97
CA GLU A 207 -10.34 -10.43 7.99
C GLU A 207 -9.15 -11.21 7.40
N PRO A 208 -7.95 -10.61 7.39
CA PRO A 208 -6.82 -11.22 6.73
C PRO A 208 -6.26 -12.41 7.51
N GLU A 209 -5.95 -13.49 6.79
CA GLU A 209 -5.16 -14.59 7.34
C GLU A 209 -3.71 -14.13 7.58
N ARG A 210 -3.22 -14.29 8.80
CA ARG A 210 -1.86 -13.86 9.18
C ARG A 210 -0.90 -15.04 9.19
N ALA A 211 0.16 -14.96 8.38
CA ALA A 211 1.20 -16.00 8.28
C ALA A 211 2.17 -15.93 9.50
N ILE A 212 1.65 -16.09 10.72
CA ILE A 212 2.43 -15.99 11.96
C ILE A 212 3.38 -17.16 12.18
N ASP A 213 3.10 -18.33 11.60
CA ASP A 213 3.88 -19.56 11.76
C ASP A 213 5.11 -19.61 10.85
N ARG A 214 5.28 -18.63 9.95
CA ARG A 214 6.44 -18.54 9.06
C ARG A 214 7.58 -17.77 9.74
N PRO A 215 8.83 -17.92 9.28
CA PRO A 215 9.94 -17.08 9.76
C PRO A 215 9.65 -15.60 9.55
N PHE A 216 10.00 -14.77 10.55
CA PHE A 216 9.80 -13.32 10.51
C PHE A 216 10.41 -12.69 9.25
N LEU A 217 9.64 -11.80 8.63
CA LEU A 217 10.09 -10.93 7.55
C LEU A 217 9.29 -9.62 7.56
N MET A 218 10.00 -8.50 7.48
CA MET A 218 9.45 -7.15 7.37
C MET A 218 10.23 -6.36 6.32
N PRO A 219 9.62 -5.99 5.18
CA PRO A 219 10.20 -5.03 4.24
C PRO A 219 10.42 -3.67 4.90
N VAL A 220 11.58 -3.07 4.68
CA VAL A 220 11.91 -1.73 5.18
C VAL A 220 11.26 -0.69 4.26
N GLU A 221 10.42 0.13 4.85
CA GLU A 221 9.70 1.22 4.16
C GLU A 221 10.39 2.55 4.38
N ASP A 222 10.75 2.85 5.64
CA ASP A 222 11.47 4.05 5.99
C ASP A 222 12.43 3.80 7.15
N VAL A 223 13.41 4.71 7.32
CA VAL A 223 14.46 4.59 8.32
C VAL A 223 14.68 5.92 9.03
N PHE A 224 14.56 5.91 10.34
CA PHE A 224 14.71 7.06 11.20
C PHE A 224 15.83 6.87 12.21
N SER A 225 16.52 7.96 12.56
CA SER A 225 17.41 8.00 13.73
C SER A 225 16.72 8.71 14.87
N ILE A 226 16.66 8.06 16.03
CA ILE A 226 16.10 8.64 17.25
C ILE A 226 17.26 8.90 18.22
N SER A 227 17.48 10.17 18.56
CA SER A 227 18.54 10.57 19.52
C SER A 227 18.41 9.78 20.83
N GLY A 228 19.50 9.12 21.24
CA GLY A 228 19.56 8.31 22.45
C GLY A 228 18.88 6.93 22.39
N ARG A 229 18.24 6.56 21.28
CA ARG A 229 17.56 5.26 21.11
C ARG A 229 18.13 4.40 19.96
N GLY A 230 18.73 5.03 18.95
CA GLY A 230 19.31 4.35 17.79
C GLY A 230 18.50 4.47 16.51
N THR A 231 18.72 3.55 15.59
CA THR A 231 18.06 3.50 14.30
C THR A 231 16.76 2.69 14.39
N VAL A 232 15.71 3.22 13.80
CA VAL A 232 14.39 2.58 13.69
C VAL A 232 14.11 2.33 12.22
N ALA A 233 13.83 1.09 11.87
CA ALA A 233 13.28 0.71 10.58
C ALA A 233 11.77 0.52 10.70
N THR A 234 10.99 1.14 9.83
CA THR A 234 9.54 0.98 9.78
C THR A 234 9.12 0.13 8.60
N GLY A 235 8.00 -0.55 8.75
CA GLY A 235 7.38 -1.36 7.72
C GLY A 235 6.24 -2.21 8.26
N ARG A 236 5.52 -2.85 7.35
CA ARG A 236 4.54 -3.87 7.72
C ARG A 236 5.23 -5.22 7.86
N VAL A 237 4.97 -5.92 8.95
CA VAL A 237 5.41 -7.31 9.09
C VAL A 237 4.67 -8.17 8.08
N GLU A 238 5.39 -8.70 7.09
CA GLU A 238 4.83 -9.52 6.01
C GLU A 238 4.44 -10.92 6.53
N ARG A 239 5.31 -11.51 7.36
CA ARG A 239 5.11 -12.83 7.95
C ARG A 239 5.87 -13.00 9.26
N GLY A 240 5.44 -13.96 10.06
CA GLY A 240 6.09 -14.35 11.31
C GLY A 240 5.84 -13.41 12.47
N ILE A 241 6.65 -13.59 13.51
CA ILE A 241 6.62 -12.84 14.75
C ILE A 241 8.05 -12.40 15.07
N ILE A 242 8.22 -11.19 15.63
CA ILE A 242 9.48 -10.65 16.15
C ILE A 242 9.30 -10.14 17.57
N LYS A 243 10.24 -10.50 18.46
CA LYS A 243 10.24 -10.06 19.85
C LYS A 243 11.46 -9.19 20.14
N VAL A 244 11.34 -8.37 21.18
CA VAL A 244 12.47 -7.62 21.72
C VAL A 244 13.53 -8.61 22.22
N GLY A 245 14.78 -8.38 21.83
CA GLY A 245 15.93 -9.24 22.17
C GLY A 245 16.28 -10.27 21.10
N GLU A 246 15.46 -10.46 20.08
CA GLU A 246 15.75 -11.40 18.98
C GLU A 246 16.74 -10.82 17.96
N ASP A 247 17.52 -11.73 17.37
CA ASP A 247 18.44 -11.41 16.27
C ASP A 247 17.68 -11.31 14.96
N VAL A 248 18.07 -10.34 14.13
CA VAL A 248 17.59 -10.16 12.76
C VAL A 248 18.74 -9.95 11.80
N GLU A 249 18.53 -10.33 10.54
CA GLU A 249 19.39 -9.98 9.41
C GLU A 249 18.73 -8.89 8.58
N ILE A 250 19.56 -7.97 8.08
CA ILE A 250 19.20 -6.92 7.14
C ILE A 250 19.66 -7.41 5.77
N VAL A 251 18.71 -7.75 4.88
CA VAL A 251 18.99 -8.48 3.65
C VAL A 251 18.56 -7.67 2.42
N GLY A 252 19.37 -7.74 1.36
CA GLY A 252 19.12 -7.07 0.08
C GLY A 252 19.84 -5.74 -0.07
N MET A 253 19.95 -5.26 -1.30
CA MET A 253 20.57 -3.99 -1.72
C MET A 253 22.06 -3.88 -1.37
N LYS A 254 22.49 -4.29 -0.20
CA LYS A 254 23.85 -4.28 0.34
C LYS A 254 24.24 -5.67 0.87
N GLU A 255 25.49 -5.80 1.34
CA GLU A 255 25.89 -7.00 2.06
C GLU A 255 25.00 -7.24 3.28
N THR A 256 24.62 -8.50 3.47
CA THR A 256 23.78 -8.90 4.61
C THR A 256 24.48 -8.61 5.93
N SER A 257 23.81 -7.88 6.78
CA SER A 257 24.29 -7.54 8.12
C SER A 257 23.35 -8.05 9.22
N LYS A 258 23.86 -8.14 10.45
CA LYS A 258 23.11 -8.65 11.61
C LYS A 258 22.89 -7.55 12.63
N SER A 259 21.73 -7.61 13.29
CA SER A 259 21.40 -6.72 14.40
C SER A 259 20.51 -7.43 15.41
N VAL A 260 20.29 -6.77 16.54
CA VAL A 260 19.39 -7.23 17.61
C VAL A 260 18.26 -6.21 17.75
N VAL A 261 17.05 -6.70 17.87
CA VAL A 261 15.86 -5.87 18.13
C VAL A 261 15.88 -5.39 19.58
N THR A 262 15.92 -4.07 19.78
CA THR A 262 15.92 -3.45 21.12
C THR A 262 14.57 -2.89 21.53
N GLY A 263 13.62 -2.81 20.59
CA GLY A 263 12.26 -2.36 20.83
C GLY A 263 11.39 -2.56 19.62
N VAL A 264 10.09 -2.75 19.85
CA VAL A 264 9.05 -2.80 18.82
C VAL A 264 7.98 -1.79 19.20
N GLU A 265 7.60 -0.95 18.25
CA GLU A 265 6.61 0.11 18.46
C GLU A 265 5.58 0.11 17.32
N MET A 266 4.33 0.42 17.63
CA MET A 266 3.26 0.67 16.67
C MET A 266 2.47 1.89 17.14
N PHE A 267 2.27 2.90 16.27
CA PHE A 267 1.58 4.16 16.61
C PHE A 267 2.09 4.80 17.91
N ARG A 268 3.44 4.85 18.08
CA ARG A 268 4.12 5.39 19.27
C ARG A 268 3.85 4.65 20.59
N LYS A 269 3.15 3.51 20.55
CA LYS A 269 2.92 2.61 21.68
C LYS A 269 3.93 1.47 21.65
N LEU A 270 4.35 0.97 22.80
CA LEU A 270 5.28 -0.15 22.91
C LEU A 270 4.55 -1.48 22.69
N LEU A 271 5.19 -2.39 21.95
CA LEU A 271 4.76 -3.79 21.84
C LEU A 271 5.80 -4.73 22.45
N ASP A 272 5.34 -5.82 23.04
CA ASP A 272 6.21 -6.92 23.47
C ASP A 272 6.71 -7.70 22.24
N GLN A 273 5.86 -7.79 21.20
CA GLN A 273 6.16 -8.44 19.92
C GLN A 273 5.40 -7.80 18.77
N GLY A 274 6.03 -7.76 17.59
CA GLY A 274 5.38 -7.49 16.30
C GLY A 274 5.02 -8.80 15.62
N GLN A 275 3.89 -8.85 14.93
CA GLN A 275 3.43 -10.04 14.20
C GLN A 275 2.95 -9.68 12.80
N ALA A 276 2.83 -10.70 11.96
CA ALA A 276 2.32 -10.54 10.60
C ALA A 276 1.08 -9.64 10.56
N GLY A 277 1.10 -8.62 9.71
CA GLY A 277 0.09 -7.58 9.55
C GLY A 277 0.31 -6.30 10.34
N ASP A 278 1.19 -6.29 11.35
CA ASP A 278 1.44 -5.06 12.11
C ASP A 278 2.32 -4.07 11.33
N ASN A 279 1.98 -2.80 11.36
CA ASN A 279 2.85 -1.71 10.90
C ASN A 279 3.75 -1.26 12.06
N CYS A 280 4.98 -1.75 12.07
CA CYS A 280 5.90 -1.60 13.20
C CYS A 280 7.09 -0.71 12.88
N GLY A 281 7.54 0.01 13.91
CA GLY A 281 8.89 0.54 14.00
C GLY A 281 9.75 -0.39 14.84
N ILE A 282 10.80 -0.96 14.25
CA ILE A 282 11.75 -1.87 14.90
C ILE A 282 13.04 -1.13 15.21
N LEU A 283 13.38 -1.03 16.49
CA LEU A 283 14.61 -0.43 16.95
C LEU A 283 15.74 -1.45 16.84
N LEU A 284 16.82 -1.05 16.18
CA LEU A 284 17.98 -1.89 15.89
C LEU A 284 19.21 -1.46 16.70
N ARG A 285 19.96 -2.44 17.24
CA ARG A 285 21.19 -2.19 18.00
C ARG A 285 22.37 -2.05 17.05
N GLY A 286 23.16 -0.97 17.22
CA GLY A 286 24.46 -0.81 16.57
C GLY A 286 24.40 -0.57 15.06
N VAL A 287 23.24 -0.35 14.49
CA VAL A 287 23.04 -0.02 13.07
C VAL A 287 22.94 1.49 12.92
N LYS A 288 23.73 2.07 12.02
CA LYS A 288 23.59 3.48 11.63
C LYS A 288 22.55 3.62 10.55
N ARG A 289 21.97 4.83 10.43
CA ARG A 289 20.94 5.10 9.41
C ARG A 289 21.43 4.82 7.99
N GLU A 290 22.69 5.06 7.69
CA GLU A 290 23.29 4.87 6.36
C GLU A 290 23.54 3.39 6.01
N GLU A 291 23.49 2.52 7.01
CA GLU A 291 23.73 1.07 6.83
C GLU A 291 22.47 0.32 6.44
N ILE A 292 21.30 0.91 6.65
CA ILE A 292 19.99 0.37 6.29
C ILE A 292 19.23 1.35 5.44
N GLU A 293 18.49 0.84 4.43
CA GLU A 293 17.72 1.66 3.51
C GLU A 293 16.42 0.97 3.08
N ARG A 294 15.50 1.77 2.54
CA ARG A 294 14.27 1.29 1.92
C ARG A 294 14.59 0.25 0.84
N GLY A 295 13.83 -0.84 0.80
CA GLY A 295 14.03 -1.93 -0.15
C GLY A 295 14.74 -3.14 0.42
N GLN A 296 15.50 -2.98 1.52
CA GLN A 296 15.99 -4.10 2.29
C GLN A 296 14.85 -4.72 3.10
N VAL A 297 15.08 -5.92 3.62
CA VAL A 297 14.15 -6.56 4.55
C VAL A 297 14.84 -6.85 5.88
N LEU A 298 14.11 -6.76 6.98
CA LEU A 298 14.47 -7.38 8.25
C LEU A 298 13.90 -8.80 8.25
N ALA A 299 14.75 -9.78 8.50
CA ALA A 299 14.35 -11.18 8.46
C ALA A 299 14.93 -11.97 9.62
N LYS A 300 14.30 -13.11 9.93
CA LYS A 300 14.91 -14.09 10.83
C LYS A 300 16.22 -14.59 10.20
N PRO A 301 17.33 -14.69 10.95
CA PRO A 301 18.61 -15.10 10.41
C PRO A 301 18.53 -16.38 9.58
N GLY A 302 19.08 -16.32 8.36
CA GLY A 302 19.12 -17.44 7.42
C GLY A 302 17.79 -17.83 6.76
N SER A 303 16.74 -17.03 6.90
CA SER A 303 15.40 -17.37 6.36
C SER A 303 15.13 -16.85 4.96
N ILE A 304 15.91 -15.91 4.46
CA ILE A 304 15.85 -15.35 3.11
C ILE A 304 17.24 -14.92 2.66
N ASN A 305 17.50 -14.98 1.35
CA ASN A 305 18.77 -14.55 0.76
C ASN A 305 18.57 -13.44 -0.27
N PRO A 306 19.60 -12.62 -0.52
CA PRO A 306 19.58 -11.67 -1.63
C PRO A 306 19.90 -12.40 -2.94
N HIS A 307 19.20 -12.05 -4.03
CA HIS A 307 19.33 -12.64 -5.36
C HIS A 307 19.32 -11.59 -6.45
N THR A 308 20.04 -11.87 -7.53
CA THR A 308 20.11 -10.99 -8.71
C THR A 308 19.45 -11.63 -9.94
N LYS A 309 19.39 -12.97 -10.03
CA LYS A 309 18.90 -13.64 -11.24
C LYS A 309 17.79 -14.64 -10.92
N PHE A 310 16.67 -14.51 -11.63
CA PHE A 310 15.48 -15.33 -11.41
C PHE A 310 14.70 -15.57 -12.70
N LYS A 311 13.83 -16.59 -12.68
CA LYS A 311 12.80 -16.82 -13.68
C LYS A 311 11.48 -16.27 -13.18
N ALA A 312 10.67 -15.78 -14.10
CA ALA A 312 9.35 -15.25 -13.78
C ALA A 312 8.35 -15.55 -14.89
N GLU A 313 7.08 -15.70 -14.50
CA GLU A 313 5.93 -15.56 -15.39
C GLU A 313 5.46 -14.13 -15.35
N ALA A 314 5.39 -13.49 -16.52
CA ALA A 314 5.04 -12.07 -16.64
C ALA A 314 3.92 -11.87 -17.67
N TYR A 315 2.98 -10.99 -17.31
CA TYR A 315 1.96 -10.46 -18.21
C TYR A 315 2.33 -9.03 -18.62
N ILE A 316 2.28 -8.76 -19.91
CA ILE A 316 2.59 -7.44 -20.46
C ILE A 316 1.29 -6.74 -20.80
N LEU A 317 1.03 -5.62 -20.13
CA LEU A 317 -0.20 -4.85 -20.27
C LEU A 317 -0.39 -4.34 -21.68
N THR A 318 -1.62 -4.41 -22.18
CA THR A 318 -2.06 -3.82 -23.44
C THR A 318 -2.12 -2.29 -23.36
N LYS A 319 -2.28 -1.64 -24.51
CA LYS A 319 -2.48 -0.19 -24.59
C LYS A 319 -3.78 0.24 -23.88
N GLU A 320 -4.83 -0.54 -24.02
CA GLU A 320 -6.15 -0.31 -23.43
C GLU A 320 -6.08 -0.38 -21.88
N GLU A 321 -5.20 -1.22 -21.34
CA GLU A 321 -4.89 -1.34 -19.92
C GLU A 321 -3.91 -0.26 -19.41
N GLY A 322 -3.54 0.71 -20.27
CA GLY A 322 -2.57 1.76 -19.93
C GLY A 322 -1.10 1.37 -20.11
N GLY A 323 -0.84 0.16 -20.62
CA GLY A 323 0.48 -0.39 -20.83
C GLY A 323 1.17 0.09 -22.11
N ARG A 324 1.96 -0.81 -22.71
CA ARG A 324 2.72 -0.55 -23.94
C ARG A 324 1.83 -0.64 -25.17
N HIS A 325 2.24 0.05 -26.22
CA HIS A 325 1.66 -0.06 -27.57
C HIS A 325 2.64 -0.62 -28.61
N THR A 326 3.88 -0.93 -28.18
CA THR A 326 4.94 -1.50 -29.02
C THR A 326 5.53 -2.73 -28.35
N PRO A 327 6.00 -3.73 -29.13
CA PRO A 327 6.71 -4.86 -28.58
C PRO A 327 8.04 -4.45 -27.94
N PHE A 328 8.58 -5.34 -27.11
CA PHE A 328 9.97 -5.25 -26.69
C PHE A 328 10.76 -6.50 -27.09
N PHE A 329 12.05 -6.36 -27.08
CA PHE A 329 13.00 -7.36 -27.59
C PHE A 329 13.94 -7.81 -26.47
N LYS A 330 14.73 -8.86 -26.75
CA LYS A 330 15.78 -9.34 -25.87
C LYS A 330 16.68 -8.17 -25.40
N GLY A 331 16.99 -8.16 -24.11
CA GLY A 331 17.79 -7.10 -23.49
C GLY A 331 17.00 -5.86 -23.07
N TYR A 332 15.69 -5.94 -23.08
CA TYR A 332 14.81 -4.90 -22.50
C TYR A 332 15.15 -4.62 -21.05
N ARG A 333 15.22 -3.34 -20.66
CA ARG A 333 15.73 -2.90 -19.36
C ARG A 333 14.73 -2.00 -18.62
N PRO A 334 13.61 -2.56 -18.12
CA PRO A 334 12.64 -1.81 -17.32
C PRO A 334 13.07 -1.74 -15.85
N GLN A 335 12.23 -1.07 -15.04
CA GLN A 335 12.28 -1.12 -13.59
C GLN A 335 11.34 -2.21 -13.07
N PHE A 336 11.85 -3.04 -12.17
CA PHE A 336 11.12 -4.06 -11.44
C PHE A 336 10.83 -3.58 -10.04
N TYR A 337 9.56 -3.52 -9.67
CA TYR A 337 9.11 -3.08 -8.35
C TYR A 337 8.82 -4.28 -7.49
N PHE A 338 9.60 -4.46 -6.43
CA PHE A 338 9.44 -5.51 -5.45
C PHE A 338 9.19 -4.89 -4.07
N ARG A 339 8.14 -5.31 -3.35
CA ARG A 339 7.83 -4.80 -2.01
C ARG A 339 7.93 -3.27 -1.93
N THR A 340 9.00 -2.76 -1.32
CA THR A 340 9.19 -1.33 -1.07
C THR A 340 10.23 -0.66 -1.98
N THR A 341 10.80 -1.38 -2.98
CA THR A 341 11.86 -0.87 -3.84
C THR A 341 11.63 -1.17 -5.32
N ASP A 342 12.34 -0.43 -6.16
CA ASP A 342 12.48 -0.67 -7.58
C ASP A 342 13.96 -0.90 -7.94
N VAL A 343 14.19 -1.84 -8.83
CA VAL A 343 15.52 -2.16 -9.35
C VAL A 343 15.44 -2.34 -10.86
N THR A 344 16.39 -1.77 -11.58
CA THR A 344 16.53 -2.02 -13.01
C THR A 344 16.97 -3.46 -13.26
N GLY A 345 16.32 -4.15 -14.19
CA GLY A 345 16.70 -5.49 -14.59
C GLY A 345 16.77 -5.65 -16.09
N ILE A 346 17.52 -6.61 -16.56
CA ILE A 346 17.65 -7.00 -17.97
C ILE A 346 16.75 -8.22 -18.19
N VAL A 347 15.89 -8.16 -19.19
CA VAL A 347 15.00 -9.26 -19.58
C VAL A 347 15.67 -10.11 -20.66
N GLU A 348 15.82 -11.38 -20.36
CA GLU A 348 16.21 -12.42 -21.32
C GLU A 348 14.96 -13.21 -21.73
N LEU A 349 14.74 -13.30 -23.04
CA LEU A 349 13.60 -14.05 -23.60
C LEU A 349 13.98 -15.53 -23.81
N PRO A 350 12.98 -16.45 -23.77
CA PRO A 350 13.18 -17.85 -24.07
C PRO A 350 13.77 -18.07 -25.48
N GLU A 351 14.45 -19.20 -25.68
CA GLU A 351 14.95 -19.57 -27.00
C GLU A 351 13.80 -19.64 -28.03
N GLY A 352 14.02 -19.01 -29.19
CA GLY A 352 13.02 -18.95 -30.27
C GLY A 352 12.03 -17.77 -30.16
N THR A 353 12.08 -17.00 -29.07
CA THR A 353 11.26 -15.79 -28.94
C THR A 353 12.10 -14.56 -29.25
N GLU A 354 11.76 -13.84 -30.34
CA GLU A 354 12.48 -12.63 -30.75
C GLU A 354 11.91 -11.38 -30.09
N MET A 355 10.59 -11.32 -29.85
CA MET A 355 9.88 -10.18 -29.27
C MET A 355 8.70 -10.64 -28.43
N VAL A 356 8.22 -9.72 -27.57
CA VAL A 356 7.03 -9.88 -26.73
C VAL A 356 6.07 -8.74 -27.05
N MET A 357 4.82 -9.08 -27.30
CA MET A 357 3.75 -8.14 -27.62
C MET A 357 3.01 -7.70 -26.35
N PRO A 358 2.43 -6.48 -26.33
CA PRO A 358 1.42 -6.15 -25.34
C PRO A 358 0.27 -7.16 -25.36
N GLY A 359 -0.15 -7.65 -24.19
CA GLY A 359 -1.14 -8.71 -24.02
C GLY A 359 -0.57 -10.12 -23.87
N ASP A 360 0.74 -10.30 -24.05
CA ASP A 360 1.37 -11.60 -23.90
C ASP A 360 1.59 -12.01 -22.44
N ASN A 361 1.34 -13.28 -22.15
CA ASN A 361 1.87 -13.99 -20.99
C ASN A 361 3.14 -14.74 -21.38
N ILE A 362 4.24 -14.51 -20.67
CA ILE A 362 5.53 -15.07 -21.05
C ILE A 362 6.40 -15.42 -19.84
N GLY A 363 7.07 -16.59 -19.91
CA GLY A 363 8.16 -16.92 -19.02
C GLY A 363 9.44 -16.18 -19.44
N VAL A 364 10.03 -15.43 -18.54
CA VAL A 364 11.26 -14.66 -18.77
C VAL A 364 12.32 -14.97 -17.72
N THR A 365 13.59 -14.76 -18.09
CA THR A 365 14.69 -14.70 -17.13
C THR A 365 15.07 -13.23 -16.93
N VAL A 366 15.18 -12.81 -15.68
CA VAL A 366 15.53 -11.44 -15.32
C VAL A 366 16.83 -11.43 -14.54
N GLU A 367 17.72 -10.49 -14.90
CA GLU A 367 18.95 -10.22 -14.17
C GLU A 367 18.91 -8.77 -13.65
N LEU A 368 18.84 -8.61 -12.34
CA LEU A 368 18.81 -7.30 -11.66
C LEU A 368 20.21 -6.73 -11.50
N ILE A 369 20.30 -5.42 -11.57
CA ILE A 369 21.58 -4.70 -11.34
C ILE A 369 21.98 -4.62 -9.86
N THR A 370 21.05 -4.92 -8.95
CA THR A 370 21.24 -4.86 -7.50
C THR A 370 20.53 -6.06 -6.87
N PRO A 371 21.16 -6.80 -5.93
CA PRO A 371 20.53 -7.95 -5.28
C PRO A 371 19.36 -7.49 -4.39
N ILE A 372 18.27 -8.23 -4.41
CA ILE A 372 17.12 -8.02 -3.51
C ILE A 372 16.81 -9.30 -2.73
N ALA A 373 16.25 -9.14 -1.52
CA ALA A 373 15.73 -10.26 -0.77
C ALA A 373 14.54 -10.89 -1.52
N MET A 374 14.68 -12.14 -1.94
CA MET A 374 13.73 -12.78 -2.84
C MET A 374 13.37 -14.20 -2.41
N ASP A 375 12.09 -14.53 -2.51
CA ASP A 375 11.53 -15.88 -2.41
C ASP A 375 10.80 -16.22 -3.71
N LYS A 376 10.55 -17.51 -3.95
CA LYS A 376 9.60 -17.94 -4.99
C LYS A 376 8.20 -17.38 -4.67
N GLU A 377 7.40 -17.18 -5.72
CA GLU A 377 6.04 -16.60 -5.65
C GLU A 377 6.02 -15.11 -5.28
N LEU A 378 7.18 -14.44 -5.17
CA LEU A 378 7.24 -12.99 -4.97
C LEU A 378 6.68 -12.28 -6.21
N ARG A 379 5.66 -11.45 -6.02
CA ARG A 379 5.06 -10.64 -7.07
C ARG A 379 5.87 -9.37 -7.31
N PHE A 380 5.81 -8.90 -8.56
CA PHE A 380 6.45 -7.63 -8.95
C PHE A 380 5.65 -6.93 -10.05
N ALA A 381 5.81 -5.61 -10.11
CA ALA A 381 5.35 -4.79 -11.23
C ALA A 381 6.53 -4.43 -12.12
N ILE A 382 6.28 -4.30 -13.43
CA ILE A 382 7.23 -3.83 -14.44
C ILE A 382 6.84 -2.43 -14.86
N ARG A 383 7.78 -1.48 -14.78
CA ARG A 383 7.53 -0.07 -15.13
C ARG A 383 8.56 0.46 -16.11
N GLU A 384 8.09 1.32 -17.00
CA GLU A 384 8.91 2.03 -17.99
C GLU A 384 8.37 3.45 -18.18
N GLY A 385 9.26 4.45 -18.14
CA GLY A 385 8.89 5.84 -18.42
C GLY A 385 7.77 6.38 -17.54
N GLY A 386 7.69 5.95 -16.26
CA GLY A 386 6.67 6.37 -15.32
C GLY A 386 5.32 5.61 -15.43
N ARG A 387 5.22 4.60 -16.31
CA ARG A 387 4.01 3.79 -16.50
C ARG A 387 4.22 2.35 -16.09
N THR A 388 3.19 1.72 -15.55
CA THR A 388 3.16 0.27 -15.36
C THR A 388 2.92 -0.40 -16.71
N VAL A 389 3.82 -1.28 -17.12
CA VAL A 389 3.78 -1.94 -18.43
C VAL A 389 3.62 -3.46 -18.31
N GLY A 390 3.65 -3.98 -17.10
CA GLY A 390 3.45 -5.40 -16.87
C GLY A 390 3.51 -5.74 -15.39
N ALA A 391 3.21 -6.98 -15.09
CA ALA A 391 3.32 -7.59 -13.77
C ALA A 391 3.77 -9.03 -13.91
N GLY A 392 4.33 -9.57 -12.85
CA GLY A 392 4.76 -10.95 -12.85
C GLY A 392 4.95 -11.53 -11.46
N VAL A 393 5.29 -12.80 -11.46
CA VAL A 393 5.60 -13.56 -10.26
C VAL A 393 6.90 -14.36 -10.45
N VAL A 394 7.75 -14.39 -9.44
CA VAL A 394 8.99 -15.16 -9.43
C VAL A 394 8.65 -16.65 -9.41
N SER A 395 8.98 -17.37 -10.47
CA SER A 395 8.74 -18.82 -10.57
C SER A 395 9.91 -19.64 -10.04
N ASP A 396 11.15 -19.18 -10.27
CA ASP A 396 12.35 -19.85 -9.78
C ASP A 396 13.50 -18.85 -9.56
N ILE A 397 14.41 -19.20 -8.65
CA ILE A 397 15.59 -18.39 -8.32
C ILE A 397 16.81 -19.08 -8.91
N ILE A 398 17.67 -18.33 -9.61
CA ILE A 398 18.86 -18.85 -10.29
C ILE A 398 20.13 -18.48 -9.52
N GLU A 399 20.28 -17.17 -9.12
CA GLU A 399 21.49 -16.65 -8.45
C GLU A 399 21.12 -15.52 -7.48
#